data_5b9ac7235e3feb6db23853cf93663df1
#
_entry.id   5b9ac7235e3feb6db23853cf93663df1
#
_cell.length_a   1.000
_cell.length_b   1.000
_cell.length_c   1.000
_cell.angle_alpha   90.00
_cell.angle_beta   90.00
_cell.angle_gamma   90.00
#
_symmetry.space_group_name_H-M   'P 1'
#
loop_
_entity.id
_entity.type
_entity.pdbx_description
1 polymer ?
#
loop_
_entity_poly.entity_id
_entity_poly.type
_entity_poly.pdbx_seq_one_letter_code
_entity_poly.pdbx_strand_id
1 'polypeptide(L)'
;MVAKGILLHREIDVYTDTHPIVSLSKDKLREKYRHYSGVIVDMFYDHFLAKHFDQYSNIPLADFAQSSYKVMQKHWDIIPTKGQKMLPYMIKGNWLVNYANPEGIHRALQGLSRRTKFDSKLDIAIQDLYEYQDAFESEFHAFFKEIVLHISQFREDLINSPT
;
A
#
# COMPACT_ATOMS: atom_id res chain seq x y z
N MET A 1 -16.28 -16.33 -5.23
CA MET A 1 -14.89 -16.02 -4.76
C MET A 1 -14.51 -14.56 -4.98
N VAL A 2 -14.65 -14.00 -6.19
CA VAL A 2 -14.32 -12.58 -6.50
C VAL A 2 -15.08 -11.58 -5.62
N ALA A 3 -16.39 -11.77 -5.41
CA ALA A 3 -17.21 -10.88 -4.58
C ALA A 3 -16.68 -10.76 -3.12
N LYS A 4 -16.30 -11.88 -2.50
CA LYS A 4 -15.70 -11.87 -1.14
C LYS A 4 -14.36 -11.12 -1.12
N GLY A 5 -13.55 -11.22 -2.18
CA GLY A 5 -12.32 -10.44 -2.32
C GLY A 5 -12.56 -8.94 -2.42
N ILE A 6 -13.60 -8.51 -3.14
CA ILE A 6 -13.98 -7.10 -3.22
C ILE A 6 -14.45 -6.56 -1.86
N LEU A 7 -15.22 -7.34 -1.10
CA LEU A 7 -15.67 -6.95 0.23
C LEU A 7 -14.47 -6.79 1.18
N LEU A 8 -13.54 -7.75 1.14
CA LEU A 8 -12.32 -7.71 1.94
C LEU A 8 -11.46 -6.47 1.61
N HIS A 9 -11.30 -6.16 0.32
CA HIS A 9 -10.56 -4.97 -0.10
C HIS A 9 -11.21 -3.68 0.40
N ARG A 10 -12.53 -3.56 0.26
CA ARG A 10 -13.27 -2.40 0.76
C ARG A 10 -13.13 -2.23 2.28
N GLU A 11 -13.14 -3.34 3.02
CA GLU A 11 -12.95 -3.30 4.47
C GLU A 11 -11.54 -2.81 4.83
N ILE A 12 -10.52 -3.28 4.13
CA ILE A 12 -9.14 -2.79 4.29
C ILE A 12 -9.08 -1.27 4.05
N ASP A 13 -9.68 -0.80 2.95
CA ASP A 13 -9.68 0.62 2.59
C ASP A 13 -10.38 1.47 3.67
N VAL A 14 -11.59 1.07 4.09
CA VAL A 14 -12.37 1.80 5.11
C VAL A 14 -11.62 1.82 6.44
N TYR A 15 -11.10 0.68 6.88
CA TYR A 15 -10.35 0.59 8.13
C TYR A 15 -9.11 1.47 8.11
N THR A 16 -8.35 1.43 7.02
CA THR A 16 -7.14 2.25 6.84
C THR A 16 -7.48 3.74 6.85
N ASP A 17 -8.48 4.15 6.06
CA ASP A 17 -8.82 5.56 5.90
C ASP A 17 -9.38 6.22 7.18
N THR A 18 -10.04 5.44 8.03
CA THR A 18 -10.66 5.92 9.28
C THR A 18 -9.79 5.70 10.51
N HIS A 19 -8.64 5.03 10.37
CA HIS A 19 -7.80 4.66 11.51
C HIS A 19 -7.11 5.86 12.15
N PRO A 20 -7.16 6.01 13.50
CA PRO A 20 -6.55 7.16 14.18
C PRO A 20 -5.04 7.29 13.93
N ILE A 21 -4.30 6.18 13.93
CA ILE A 21 -2.86 6.18 13.68
C ILE A 21 -2.55 6.65 12.25
N VAL A 22 -3.31 6.21 11.27
CA VAL A 22 -3.17 6.67 9.87
C VAL A 22 -3.45 8.17 9.76
N SER A 23 -4.44 8.66 10.54
CA SER A 23 -4.71 10.11 10.62
C SER A 23 -3.53 10.89 11.19
N LEU A 24 -2.86 10.39 12.23
CA LEU A 24 -1.64 11.01 12.78
C LEU A 24 -0.52 11.09 11.74
N SER A 25 -0.32 10.03 10.95
CA SER A 25 0.64 10.04 9.85
C SER A 25 0.27 11.09 8.78
N LYS A 26 -1.02 11.15 8.39
CA LYS A 26 -1.53 12.12 7.42
C LYS A 26 -1.36 13.56 7.92
N ASP A 27 -1.53 13.82 9.21
CA ASP A 27 -1.45 15.17 9.80
C ASP A 27 -0.05 15.79 9.68
N LYS A 28 1.03 15.00 9.76
CA LYS A 28 2.41 15.46 9.52
C LYS A 28 2.62 16.01 8.11
N LEU A 29 1.83 15.53 7.16
CA LEU A 29 1.97 15.83 5.73
C LEU A 29 0.92 16.83 5.22
N ARG A 30 -0.16 17.02 5.98
CA ARG A 30 -1.37 17.69 5.52
C ARG A 30 -1.14 19.15 5.15
N GLU A 31 -0.31 19.87 5.88
CA GLU A 31 0.03 21.26 5.59
C GLU A 31 0.70 21.40 4.21
N LYS A 32 1.65 20.53 3.90
CA LYS A 32 2.46 20.58 2.67
C LYS A 32 1.76 19.97 1.47
N TYR A 33 1.05 18.84 1.67
CA TYR A 33 0.52 18.00 0.58
C TYR A 33 -1.01 17.97 0.49
N ARG A 34 -1.72 18.54 1.46
CA ARG A 34 -3.20 18.61 1.50
C ARG A 34 -3.83 17.22 1.28
N HIS A 35 -4.67 17.10 0.23
CA HIS A 35 -5.38 15.85 -0.09
C HIS A 35 -4.45 14.73 -0.60
N TYR A 36 -3.21 15.02 -0.98
CA TYR A 36 -2.24 14.01 -1.37
C TYR A 36 -1.55 13.32 -0.16
N SER A 37 -1.74 13.83 1.07
CA SER A 37 -1.16 13.22 2.27
C SER A 37 -1.53 11.74 2.44
N GLY A 38 -2.77 11.34 2.08
CA GLY A 38 -3.20 9.95 2.10
C GLY A 38 -2.35 9.06 1.19
N VAL A 39 -2.22 9.44 -0.07
CA VAL A 39 -1.40 8.67 -1.05
C VAL A 39 0.06 8.55 -0.60
N ILE A 40 0.61 9.59 0.04
CA ILE A 40 1.98 9.55 0.55
C ILE A 40 2.10 8.57 1.71
N VAL A 41 1.16 8.60 2.66
CA VAL A 41 1.15 7.67 3.80
C VAL A 41 1.00 6.23 3.31
N ASP A 42 0.13 5.96 2.34
CA ASP A 42 -0.02 4.63 1.74
C ASP A 42 1.32 4.14 1.16
N MET A 43 2.03 4.99 0.41
CA MET A 43 3.34 4.65 -0.15
C MET A 43 4.41 4.42 0.92
N PHE A 44 4.39 5.19 2.01
CA PHE A 44 5.32 5.00 3.12
C PHE A 44 5.03 3.72 3.89
N TYR A 45 3.76 3.38 4.08
CA TYR A 45 3.35 2.14 4.72
C TYR A 45 3.67 0.92 3.85
N ASP A 46 3.53 1.02 2.52
CA ASP A 46 4.01 0.01 1.57
C ASP A 46 5.53 -0.20 1.68
N HIS A 47 6.29 0.89 1.87
CA HIS A 47 7.72 0.81 2.12
C HIS A 47 8.04 0.02 3.40
N PHE A 48 7.43 0.37 4.52
CA PHE A 48 7.71 -0.32 5.77
C PHE A 48 7.24 -1.77 5.75
N LEU A 49 6.11 -2.07 5.11
CA LEU A 49 5.67 -3.44 4.91
C LEU A 49 6.69 -4.25 4.10
N ALA A 50 7.19 -3.69 3.00
CA ALA A 50 8.18 -4.37 2.17
C ALA A 50 9.54 -4.51 2.88
N LYS A 51 9.98 -3.47 3.62
CA LYS A 51 11.23 -3.43 4.39
C LYS A 51 11.25 -4.48 5.51
N HIS A 52 10.12 -4.69 6.17
CA HIS A 52 9.97 -5.61 7.30
C HIS A 52 9.12 -6.84 6.97
N PHE A 53 9.07 -7.22 5.71
CA PHE A 53 8.18 -8.28 5.24
C PHE A 53 8.40 -9.63 5.92
N ASP A 54 9.63 -9.93 6.30
CA ASP A 54 10.03 -11.12 7.05
C ASP A 54 9.42 -11.22 8.46
N GLN A 55 9.01 -10.09 9.05
CA GLN A 55 8.30 -10.07 10.34
C GLN A 55 6.83 -10.49 10.21
N TYR A 56 6.27 -10.43 9.01
CA TYR A 56 4.85 -10.65 8.74
C TYR A 56 4.56 -11.87 7.88
N SER A 57 5.59 -12.44 7.25
CA SER A 57 5.45 -13.56 6.31
C SER A 57 6.59 -14.56 6.44
N ASN A 58 6.25 -15.84 6.36
CA ASN A 58 7.23 -16.93 6.33
C ASN A 58 7.85 -17.18 4.95
N ILE A 59 7.37 -16.47 3.92
CA ILE A 59 7.93 -16.55 2.57
C ILE A 59 8.70 -15.26 2.25
N PRO A 60 9.81 -15.32 1.50
CA PRO A 60 10.55 -14.14 1.09
C PRO A 60 9.69 -13.16 0.28
N LEU A 61 9.92 -11.85 0.44
CA LEU A 61 9.22 -10.81 -0.32
C LEU A 61 9.30 -11.04 -1.85
N ALA A 62 10.45 -11.49 -2.34
CA ALA A 62 10.63 -11.78 -3.76
C ALA A 62 9.70 -12.90 -4.26
N ASP A 63 9.51 -13.96 -3.49
CA ASP A 63 8.64 -15.08 -3.83
C ASP A 63 7.16 -14.66 -3.75
N PHE A 64 6.80 -13.87 -2.74
CA PHE A 64 5.48 -13.26 -2.63
C PHE A 64 5.16 -12.39 -3.85
N ALA A 65 6.08 -11.49 -4.22
CA ALA A 65 5.93 -10.61 -5.37
C ALA A 65 5.72 -11.39 -6.69
N GLN A 66 6.56 -12.39 -6.92
CA GLN A 66 6.46 -13.27 -8.10
C GLN A 66 5.10 -13.98 -8.16
N SER A 67 4.67 -14.54 -7.03
CA SER A 67 3.38 -15.23 -6.92
C SER A 67 2.22 -14.26 -7.17
N SER A 68 2.28 -13.06 -6.60
CA SER A 68 1.28 -12.01 -6.80
C SER A 68 1.18 -11.59 -8.26
N TYR A 69 2.30 -11.37 -8.93
CA TYR A 69 2.32 -11.03 -10.35
C TYR A 69 1.72 -12.13 -11.23
N LYS A 70 2.02 -13.40 -10.94
CA LYS A 70 1.41 -14.55 -11.66
C LYS A 70 -0.10 -14.59 -11.48
N VAL A 71 -0.60 -14.35 -10.27
CA VAL A 71 -2.05 -14.30 -9.99
C VAL A 71 -2.70 -13.15 -10.75
N MET A 72 -2.11 -11.96 -10.74
CA MET A 72 -2.62 -10.81 -11.49
C MET A 72 -2.66 -11.09 -13.00
N GLN A 73 -1.60 -11.69 -13.57
CA GLN A 73 -1.56 -12.06 -14.99
C GLN A 73 -2.62 -13.11 -15.34
N LYS A 74 -2.82 -14.11 -14.49
CA LYS A 74 -3.85 -15.14 -14.67
C LYS A 74 -5.27 -14.56 -14.69
N HIS A 75 -5.49 -13.48 -13.97
CA HIS A 75 -6.79 -12.82 -13.83
C HIS A 75 -6.85 -11.47 -14.58
N TRP A 76 -6.08 -11.35 -15.66
CA TRP A 76 -5.95 -10.13 -16.46
C TRP A 76 -7.29 -9.50 -16.84
N ASP A 77 -8.24 -10.33 -17.28
CA ASP A 77 -9.53 -9.87 -17.81
C ASP A 77 -10.43 -9.19 -16.77
N ILE A 78 -10.22 -9.47 -15.49
CA ILE A 78 -10.99 -8.83 -14.40
C ILE A 78 -10.29 -7.61 -13.80
N ILE A 79 -9.04 -7.34 -14.22
CA ILE A 79 -8.31 -6.14 -13.77
C ILE A 79 -8.86 -4.92 -14.50
N PRO A 80 -9.21 -3.83 -13.79
CA PRO A 80 -9.62 -2.58 -14.43
C PRO A 80 -8.58 -2.05 -15.42
N THR A 81 -9.01 -1.39 -16.49
CA THR A 81 -8.15 -0.90 -17.59
C THR A 81 -6.94 -0.11 -17.12
N LYS A 82 -7.07 0.70 -16.04
CA LYS A 82 -5.92 1.42 -15.46
C LYS A 82 -4.88 0.46 -14.90
N GLY A 83 -5.32 -0.59 -14.21
CA GLY A 83 -4.45 -1.64 -13.67
C GLY A 83 -3.77 -2.43 -14.77
N GLN A 84 -4.50 -2.80 -15.83
CA GLN A 84 -3.93 -3.48 -16.99
C GLN A 84 -2.81 -2.68 -17.65
N LYS A 85 -2.96 -1.36 -17.77
CA LYS A 85 -1.92 -0.47 -18.31
C LYS A 85 -0.69 -0.36 -17.40
N MET A 86 -0.88 -0.49 -16.10
CA MET A 86 0.19 -0.33 -15.10
C MET A 86 0.94 -1.63 -14.84
N LEU A 87 0.25 -2.77 -14.83
CA LEU A 87 0.79 -4.06 -14.42
C LEU A 87 2.07 -4.49 -15.16
N PRO A 88 2.22 -4.31 -16.51
CA PRO A 88 3.46 -4.63 -17.19
C PRO A 88 4.68 -3.85 -16.67
N TYR A 89 4.50 -2.58 -16.35
CA TYR A 89 5.56 -1.74 -15.77
C TYR A 89 5.88 -2.16 -14.33
N MET A 90 4.85 -2.50 -13.56
CA MET A 90 4.97 -3.00 -12.20
C MET A 90 5.77 -4.29 -12.13
N ILE A 91 5.49 -5.23 -13.04
CA ILE A 91 6.21 -6.51 -13.14
C ILE A 91 7.64 -6.27 -13.61
N LYS A 92 7.84 -5.53 -14.71
CA LYS A 92 9.16 -5.23 -15.26
C LYS A 92 10.05 -4.50 -14.25
N GLY A 93 9.48 -3.56 -13.51
CA GLY A 93 10.17 -2.79 -12.49
C GLY A 93 10.25 -3.47 -11.14
N ASN A 94 9.65 -4.66 -10.98
CA ASN A 94 9.55 -5.40 -9.72
C ASN A 94 9.18 -4.48 -8.53
N TRP A 95 8.11 -3.72 -8.68
CA TRP A 95 7.77 -2.65 -7.74
C TRP A 95 7.59 -3.12 -6.31
N LEU A 96 6.91 -4.26 -6.09
CA LEU A 96 6.67 -4.78 -4.74
C LEU A 96 7.96 -5.04 -3.96
N VAL A 97 9.00 -5.55 -4.63
CA VAL A 97 10.32 -5.75 -4.00
C VAL A 97 11.06 -4.43 -3.84
N ASN A 98 11.00 -3.56 -4.86
CA ASN A 98 11.69 -2.28 -4.84
C ASN A 98 11.13 -1.31 -3.79
N TYR A 99 9.90 -1.49 -3.33
CA TYR A 99 9.34 -0.68 -2.24
C TYR A 99 10.08 -0.89 -0.91
N ALA A 100 10.82 -1.98 -0.73
CA ALA A 100 11.69 -2.15 0.44
C ALA A 100 12.81 -1.10 0.53
N ASN A 101 13.10 -0.39 -0.57
CA ASN A 101 14.14 0.62 -0.63
C ASN A 101 13.53 2.02 -0.84
N PRO A 102 14.03 3.06 -0.13
CA PRO A 102 13.54 4.43 -0.29
C PRO A 102 13.60 4.93 -1.73
N GLU A 103 14.61 4.53 -2.52
CA GLU A 103 14.73 4.89 -3.93
C GLU A 103 13.60 4.31 -4.78
N GLY A 104 13.07 3.13 -4.41
CA GLY A 104 11.90 2.54 -5.06
C GLY A 104 10.64 3.37 -4.82
N ILE A 105 10.44 3.78 -3.57
CA ILE A 105 9.35 4.68 -3.19
C ILE A 105 9.47 6.05 -3.87
N HIS A 106 10.69 6.62 -3.89
CA HIS A 106 10.92 7.90 -4.57
C HIS A 106 10.53 7.81 -6.06
N ARG A 107 10.98 6.76 -6.78
CA ARG A 107 10.57 6.57 -8.18
C ARG A 107 9.07 6.42 -8.36
N ALA A 108 8.38 5.72 -7.45
CA ALA A 108 6.95 5.56 -7.49
C ALA A 108 6.22 6.90 -7.27
N LEU A 109 6.63 7.68 -6.27
CA LEU A 109 6.11 9.01 -5.97
C LEU A 109 6.32 9.99 -7.14
N GLN A 110 7.50 9.98 -7.78
CA GLN A 110 7.76 10.74 -9.00
C GLN A 110 6.83 10.33 -10.14
N GLY A 111 6.61 9.01 -10.31
CA GLY A 111 5.70 8.49 -11.31
C GLY A 111 4.25 8.91 -11.07
N LEU A 112 3.83 9.00 -9.82
CA LEU A 112 2.51 9.52 -9.43
C LEU A 112 2.42 11.02 -9.68
N SER A 113 3.43 11.80 -9.27
CA SER A 113 3.50 13.27 -9.47
C SER A 113 3.28 13.64 -10.94
N ARG A 114 3.94 12.95 -11.86
CA ARG A 114 3.79 13.20 -13.32
C ARG A 114 2.39 12.92 -13.88
N ARG A 115 1.55 12.20 -13.17
CA ARG A 115 0.17 11.85 -13.59
C ARG A 115 -0.88 12.73 -12.94
N THR A 116 -0.51 13.55 -11.98
CA THR A 116 -1.42 14.51 -11.35
C THR A 116 -1.61 15.73 -12.25
N LYS A 117 -2.84 16.29 -12.23
CA LYS A 117 -3.16 17.48 -13.01
C LYS A 117 -2.65 18.78 -12.37
N PHE A 118 -2.37 18.74 -11.07
CA PHE A 118 -1.94 19.89 -10.28
C PHE A 118 -0.59 19.59 -9.65
N ASP A 119 0.11 20.63 -9.19
CA ASP A 119 1.34 20.49 -8.44
C ASP A 119 1.06 19.75 -7.13
N SER A 120 1.38 18.46 -7.12
CA SER A 120 1.14 17.57 -5.99
C SER A 120 2.30 17.50 -5.01
N LYS A 121 3.48 17.96 -5.42
CA LYS A 121 4.75 17.85 -4.68
C LYS A 121 5.12 16.41 -4.25
N LEU A 122 4.49 15.39 -4.85
CA LEU A 122 4.75 13.98 -4.51
C LEU A 122 6.20 13.59 -4.79
N ASP A 123 6.84 14.17 -5.78
CA ASP A 123 8.22 13.94 -6.18
C ASP A 123 9.26 14.31 -5.11
N ILE A 124 8.90 15.20 -4.17
CA ILE A 124 9.77 15.60 -3.06
C ILE A 124 9.38 14.95 -1.73
N ALA A 125 8.29 14.16 -1.68
CA ALA A 125 7.79 13.59 -0.43
C ALA A 125 8.74 12.60 0.24
N ILE A 126 9.72 12.05 -0.51
CA ILE A 126 10.78 11.22 0.08
C ILE A 126 11.58 11.94 1.18
N GLN A 127 11.65 13.27 1.13
CA GLN A 127 12.34 14.06 2.16
C GLN A 127 11.63 13.95 3.50
N ASP A 128 10.29 13.94 3.48
CA ASP A 128 9.48 13.79 4.70
C ASP A 128 9.57 12.36 5.25
N LEU A 129 9.76 11.34 4.39
CA LEU A 129 10.05 9.99 4.85
C LEU A 129 11.35 9.95 5.67
N TYR A 130 12.41 10.60 5.21
CA TYR A 130 13.68 10.66 5.94
C TYR A 130 13.57 11.50 7.22
N GLU A 131 12.86 12.62 7.17
CA GLU A 131 12.72 13.54 8.31
C GLU A 131 11.92 12.90 9.47
N TYR A 132 10.85 12.17 9.15
CA TYR A 132 9.95 11.56 10.14
C TYR A 132 10.00 10.03 10.14
N GLN A 133 11.11 9.42 9.69
CA GLN A 133 11.21 7.98 9.49
C GLN A 133 10.77 7.18 10.71
N ASP A 134 11.35 7.46 11.88
CA ASP A 134 11.08 6.70 13.10
C ASP A 134 9.60 6.82 13.53
N ALA A 135 9.00 7.99 13.34
CA ALA A 135 7.60 8.22 13.65
C ALA A 135 6.68 7.42 12.70
N PHE A 136 6.89 7.50 11.38
CA PHE A 136 6.11 6.75 10.42
C PHE A 136 6.29 5.23 10.58
N GLU A 137 7.50 4.76 10.84
CA GLU A 137 7.80 3.34 11.04
C GLU A 137 7.10 2.80 12.29
N SER A 138 7.15 3.55 13.40
CA SER A 138 6.45 3.21 14.65
C SER A 138 4.92 3.19 14.46
N GLU A 139 4.38 4.20 13.79
CA GLU A 139 2.96 4.31 13.45
C GLU A 139 2.52 3.15 12.53
N PHE A 140 3.32 2.83 11.51
CA PHE A 140 3.07 1.68 10.65
C PHE A 140 2.97 0.37 11.44
N HIS A 141 3.95 0.07 12.30
CA HIS A 141 3.94 -1.17 13.08
C HIS A 141 2.72 -1.27 14.01
N ALA A 142 2.35 -0.16 14.65
CA ALA A 142 1.17 -0.13 15.50
C ALA A 142 -0.11 -0.36 14.69
N PHE A 143 -0.31 0.37 13.60
CA PHE A 143 -1.43 0.22 12.69
C PHE A 143 -1.50 -1.18 12.08
N PHE A 144 -0.37 -1.70 11.57
CA PHE A 144 -0.35 -2.97 10.83
C PHE A 144 -0.73 -4.15 11.73
N LYS A 145 -0.33 -4.12 13.00
CA LYS A 145 -0.76 -5.10 13.98
C LYS A 145 -2.28 -5.12 14.16
N GLU A 146 -2.90 -3.95 14.23
CA GLU A 146 -4.34 -3.83 14.43
C GLU A 146 -5.15 -4.24 13.18
N ILE A 147 -4.73 -3.80 11.99
CA ILE A 147 -5.43 -4.17 10.76
C ILE A 147 -5.34 -5.67 10.47
N VAL A 148 -4.21 -6.32 10.73
CA VAL A 148 -4.08 -7.77 10.56
C VAL A 148 -5.08 -8.53 11.42
N LEU A 149 -5.27 -8.13 12.68
CA LEU A 149 -6.25 -8.73 13.58
C LEU A 149 -7.68 -8.48 13.09
N HIS A 150 -8.00 -7.23 12.75
CA HIS A 150 -9.33 -6.84 12.26
C HIS A 150 -9.71 -7.60 10.98
N ILE A 151 -8.81 -7.65 10.01
CA ILE A 151 -9.06 -8.32 8.72
C ILE A 151 -9.10 -9.84 8.84
N SER A 152 -8.36 -10.42 9.78
CA SER A 152 -8.45 -11.86 10.07
C SER A 152 -9.85 -12.23 10.57
N GLN A 153 -10.40 -11.46 11.52
CA GLN A 153 -11.77 -11.65 12.02
C GLN A 153 -12.81 -11.45 10.92
N PHE A 154 -12.72 -10.34 10.19
CA PHE A 154 -13.64 -10.05 9.09
C PHE A 154 -13.64 -11.16 8.02
N ARG A 155 -12.49 -11.72 7.70
CA ARG A 155 -12.36 -12.83 6.76
C ARG A 155 -13.05 -14.11 7.27
N GLU A 156 -12.91 -14.43 8.55
CA GLU A 156 -13.60 -15.57 9.17
C GLU A 156 -15.12 -15.38 9.10
N ASP A 157 -15.62 -14.19 9.42
CA ASP A 157 -17.04 -13.86 9.36
C ASP A 157 -17.57 -13.97 7.92
N LEU A 158 -16.80 -13.52 6.91
CA LEU A 158 -17.16 -13.67 5.51
C LEU A 158 -17.22 -15.14 5.07
N ILE A 159 -16.37 -16.01 5.60
CA ILE A 159 -16.34 -17.44 5.26
C ILE A 159 -17.56 -18.14 5.87
N ASN A 160 -17.90 -17.82 7.11
CA ASN A 160 -18.94 -18.44 7.89
C ASN A 160 -20.37 -17.89 7.59
N SER A 161 -20.47 -16.75 6.90
CA SER A 161 -21.77 -16.19 6.49
C SER A 161 -22.39 -17.07 5.39
N PRO A 162 -23.63 -17.56 5.59
CA PRO A 162 -24.36 -18.27 4.54
C PRO A 162 -24.57 -17.32 3.35
N THR A 163 -24.33 -17.85 2.14
CA THR A 163 -24.60 -17.18 0.86
C THR A 163 -26.07 -17.08 0.58
#